data_3ef5579bbc61cebdbecdd7d0d4328016
#
_entry.id   3ef5579bbc61cebdbecdd7d0d4328016
#
_cell.length_a   1.000
_cell.length_b   1.000
_cell.length_c   1.000
_cell.angle_alpha   90.00
_cell.angle_beta   90.00
_cell.angle_gamma   90.00
#
_symmetry.space_group_name_H-M   'P 1'
#
loop_
_entity.id
_entity.type
_entity.pdbx_description
1 polymer ?
#
loop_
_entity_poly.entity_id
_entity_poly.type
_entity_poly.pdbx_seq_one_letter_code
_entity_poly.pdbx_strand_id
1 'polypeptide(L)'
;MTIQSAGAKFRQAVKEEIPLAVVGCVNAYFARLATQSGFKAIYLSGGGVAACSRGIPDLGITSLEDVLIDAQRITDNVDTPL
;
A
#
# COMPACT_ATOMS: atom_id res chain seq x y z
N MET A 1 20.98 8.27 13.86
CA MET A 1 19.97 8.53 12.82
C MET A 1 18.64 7.96 13.28
N THR A 2 17.59 8.75 13.20
CA THR A 2 16.26 8.31 13.62
C THR A 2 15.52 7.70 12.43
N ILE A 3 15.07 6.45 12.58
CA ILE A 3 14.25 5.80 11.56
C ILE A 3 12.79 6.17 11.82
N GLN A 4 12.17 6.80 10.85
CA GLN A 4 10.79 7.22 10.95
C GLN A 4 9.87 6.03 10.66
N SER A 5 8.87 5.80 11.53
CA SER A 5 7.90 4.72 11.34
C SER A 5 6.98 5.01 10.15
N ALA A 6 6.32 3.97 9.62
CA ALA A 6 5.34 4.12 8.56
C ALA A 6 4.20 5.06 8.97
N GLY A 7 3.72 4.93 10.21
CA GLY A 7 2.68 5.82 10.72
C GLY A 7 3.12 7.27 10.81
N ALA A 8 4.37 7.52 11.22
CA ALA A 8 4.93 8.86 11.27
C ALA A 8 5.05 9.46 9.85
N LYS A 9 5.50 8.66 8.89
CA LYS A 9 5.58 9.07 7.48
C LYS A 9 4.20 9.40 6.93
N PHE A 10 3.19 8.61 7.26
CA PHE A 10 1.82 8.87 6.84
C PHE A 10 1.30 10.19 7.41
N ARG A 11 1.49 10.42 8.71
CA ARG A 11 1.07 11.67 9.35
C ARG A 11 1.78 12.88 8.74
N GLN A 12 3.05 12.72 8.39
CA GLN A 12 3.82 13.78 7.73
C GLN A 12 3.24 14.07 6.34
N ALA A 13 2.89 13.03 5.58
CA ALA A 13 2.29 13.20 4.26
C ALA A 13 0.95 13.94 4.33
N VAL A 14 0.13 13.65 5.34
CA VAL A 14 -1.15 14.34 5.55
C VAL A 14 -0.94 15.83 5.79
N LYS A 15 0.15 16.20 6.47
CA LYS A 15 0.47 17.62 6.74
C LYS A 15 1.01 18.33 5.52
N GLU A 16 1.82 17.67 4.72
CA GLU A 16 2.51 18.25 3.57
C GLU A 16 1.62 18.40 2.34
N GLU A 17 0.75 17.42 2.12
CA GLU A 17 -0.10 17.34 0.94
C GLU A 17 -1.54 17.68 1.30
N ILE A 18 -2.11 18.73 0.69
CA ILE A 18 -3.48 19.19 1.00
C ILE A 18 -4.26 19.36 -0.30
N PRO A 19 -5.15 18.41 -0.65
CA PRO A 19 -5.40 17.14 0.02
C PRO A 19 -4.33 16.11 -0.29
N LEU A 20 -4.18 15.12 0.58
CA LEU A 20 -3.31 13.99 0.33
C LEU A 20 -4.03 13.00 -0.59
N ALA A 21 -3.42 12.71 -1.74
CA ALA A 21 -3.90 11.66 -2.62
C ALA A 21 -3.27 10.33 -2.20
N VAL A 22 -4.10 9.37 -1.83
CA VAL A 22 -3.68 8.01 -1.47
C VAL A 22 -4.10 7.09 -2.62
N VAL A 23 -3.13 6.57 -3.35
CA VAL A 23 -3.42 5.73 -4.50
C VAL A 23 -3.51 4.26 -4.09
N GLY A 24 -4.50 3.55 -4.62
CA GLY A 24 -4.64 2.12 -4.41
C GLY A 24 -3.63 1.33 -5.23
N CYS A 25 -3.02 0.32 -4.62
CA CYS A 25 -2.17 -0.61 -5.33
C CYS A 25 -2.58 -2.04 -4.98
N VAL A 26 -2.28 -2.98 -5.86
CA VAL A 26 -2.71 -4.38 -5.74
C VAL A 26 -1.55 -5.32 -5.51
N ASN A 27 -0.32 -4.87 -5.72
CA ASN A 27 0.88 -5.67 -5.52
C ASN A 27 2.11 -4.76 -5.44
N ALA A 28 3.27 -5.37 -5.24
CA ALA A 28 4.54 -4.64 -5.10
C ALA A 28 4.90 -3.83 -6.35
N TYR A 29 4.58 -4.33 -7.54
CA TYR A 29 4.89 -3.62 -8.78
C TYR A 29 4.13 -2.28 -8.85
N PHE A 30 2.83 -2.32 -8.60
CA PHE A 30 2.02 -1.09 -8.58
C PHE A 30 2.43 -0.14 -7.46
N ALA A 31 2.86 -0.68 -6.30
CA ALA A 31 3.38 0.15 -5.22
C ALA A 31 4.65 0.90 -5.63
N ARG A 32 5.54 0.24 -6.39
CA ARG A 32 6.73 0.90 -6.92
C ARG A 32 6.38 1.97 -7.94
N LEU A 33 5.42 1.70 -8.82
CA LEU A 33 4.96 2.69 -9.79
C LEU A 33 4.35 3.92 -9.09
N ALA A 34 3.56 3.70 -8.06
CA ALA A 34 2.96 4.79 -7.27
C ALA A 34 4.03 5.64 -6.60
N THR A 35 5.03 4.99 -5.99
CA THR A 35 6.13 5.69 -5.33
C THR A 35 6.95 6.49 -6.35
N GLN A 36 7.26 5.92 -7.51
CA GLN A 36 8.00 6.60 -8.56
C GLN A 36 7.21 7.77 -9.15
N SER A 37 5.89 7.69 -9.14
CA SER A 37 5.01 8.76 -9.62
C SER A 37 4.85 9.91 -8.63
N GLY A 38 5.42 9.79 -7.44
CA GLY A 38 5.44 10.87 -6.45
C GLY A 38 4.35 10.81 -5.41
N PHE A 39 3.54 9.75 -5.36
CA PHE A 39 2.54 9.58 -4.30
C PHE A 39 3.21 9.40 -2.94
N LYS A 40 2.70 10.08 -1.92
CA LYS A 40 3.30 10.10 -0.58
C LYS A 40 2.68 9.07 0.36
N ALA A 41 1.60 8.42 -0.05
CA ALA A 41 0.94 7.35 0.68
C ALA A 41 0.25 6.43 -0.31
N ILE A 42 0.15 5.16 0.04
CA ILE A 42 -0.46 4.12 -0.80
C ILE A 42 -1.46 3.31 0.03
N TYR A 43 -2.39 2.70 -0.65
CA TYR A 43 -3.45 1.88 -0.06
C TYR A 43 -3.41 0.49 -0.68
N LEU A 44 -3.33 -0.55 0.15
CA LEU A 44 -3.43 -1.92 -0.35
C LEU A 44 -4.90 -2.28 -0.52
N SER A 45 -5.30 -2.49 -1.77
CA SER A 45 -6.68 -2.81 -2.12
C SER A 45 -6.98 -4.28 -1.79
N GLY A 46 -7.86 -4.51 -0.81
CA GLY A 46 -8.31 -5.87 -0.48
C GLY A 46 -9.03 -6.55 -1.65
N GLY A 47 -9.87 -5.79 -2.36
CA GLY A 47 -10.52 -6.28 -3.57
C GLY A 47 -9.53 -6.58 -4.68
N GLY A 48 -8.48 -5.75 -4.83
CA GLY A 48 -7.41 -5.98 -5.78
C GLY A 48 -6.59 -7.23 -5.44
N VAL A 49 -6.32 -7.48 -4.18
CA VAL A 49 -5.65 -8.72 -3.74
C VAL A 49 -6.51 -9.93 -4.08
N ALA A 50 -7.82 -9.87 -3.79
CA ALA A 50 -8.73 -10.96 -4.13
C ALA A 50 -8.69 -11.26 -5.64
N ALA A 51 -8.83 -10.22 -6.46
CA ALA A 51 -8.90 -10.39 -7.92
C ALA A 51 -7.54 -10.76 -8.52
N CYS A 52 -6.47 -10.08 -8.12
CA CYS A 52 -5.18 -10.17 -8.80
C CYS A 52 -4.28 -11.27 -8.23
N SER A 53 -4.31 -11.50 -6.92
CA SER A 53 -3.47 -12.53 -6.28
C SER A 53 -4.15 -13.87 -6.21
N ARG A 54 -5.48 -13.90 -6.03
CA ARG A 54 -6.24 -15.12 -5.85
C ARG A 54 -7.18 -15.43 -7.02
N GLY A 55 -7.48 -14.43 -7.85
CA GLY A 55 -8.42 -14.59 -8.97
C GLY A 55 -9.85 -14.88 -8.50
N ILE A 56 -10.25 -14.34 -7.36
CA ILE A 56 -11.57 -14.55 -6.77
C ILE A 56 -12.27 -13.21 -6.55
N PRO A 57 -13.61 -13.19 -6.44
CA PRO A 57 -14.34 -11.95 -6.19
C PRO A 57 -14.11 -11.42 -4.78
N ASP A 58 -14.31 -10.10 -4.60
CA ASP A 58 -14.16 -9.41 -3.32
C ASP A 58 -15.41 -9.64 -2.46
N LEU A 59 -15.52 -10.83 -1.89
CA LEU A 59 -16.67 -11.26 -1.10
C LEU A 59 -16.28 -11.75 0.30
N GLY A 60 -15.17 -11.25 0.83
CA GLY A 60 -14.68 -11.66 2.14
C GLY A 60 -14.11 -13.06 2.18
N ILE A 61 -13.68 -13.59 1.04
CA ILE A 61 -13.14 -14.95 0.91
C ILE A 61 -11.64 -14.99 1.23
N THR A 62 -10.94 -13.87 1.02
CA THR A 62 -9.51 -13.78 1.32
C THR A 62 -9.29 -13.80 2.83
N SER A 63 -8.20 -14.47 3.24
CA SER A 63 -7.79 -14.50 4.63
C SER A 63 -6.88 -13.31 4.96
N LEU A 64 -6.64 -13.09 6.25
CA LEU A 64 -5.64 -12.12 6.70
C LEU A 64 -4.27 -12.45 6.08
N GLU A 65 -3.93 -13.73 5.99
CA GLU A 65 -2.65 -14.17 5.44
C GLU A 65 -2.48 -13.81 3.98
N ASP A 66 -3.56 -13.89 3.18
CA ASP A 66 -3.53 -13.47 1.77
C ASP A 66 -3.11 -12.00 1.64
N VAL A 67 -3.66 -11.14 2.49
CA VAL A 67 -3.37 -9.70 2.48
C VAL A 67 -1.97 -9.45 3.05
N LEU A 68 -1.56 -10.16 4.09
CA LEU A 68 -0.25 -9.99 4.72
C LEU A 68 0.89 -10.34 3.77
N ILE A 69 0.73 -11.34 2.93
CA ILE A 69 1.75 -11.72 1.93
C ILE A 69 2.01 -10.54 0.99
N ASP A 70 0.97 -9.93 0.45
CA ASP A 70 1.15 -8.78 -0.44
C ASP A 70 1.62 -7.55 0.31
N ALA A 71 1.14 -7.30 1.53
CA ALA A 71 1.63 -6.20 2.36
C ALA A 71 3.13 -6.33 2.61
N GLN A 72 3.61 -7.53 2.93
CA GLN A 72 5.03 -7.79 3.15
C GLN A 72 5.85 -7.53 1.89
N ARG A 73 5.38 -7.99 0.74
CA ARG A 73 6.05 -7.76 -0.54
C ARG A 73 6.15 -6.27 -0.87
N ILE A 74 5.09 -5.52 -0.59
CA ILE A 74 5.06 -4.08 -0.82
C ILE A 74 6.05 -3.38 0.11
N THR A 75 5.98 -3.64 1.42
CA THR A 75 6.83 -2.97 2.40
C THR A 75 8.30 -3.34 2.27
N ASP A 76 8.61 -4.50 1.69
CA ASP A 76 10.00 -4.87 1.38
C ASP A 76 10.55 -4.09 0.19
N ASN A 77 9.69 -3.52 -0.65
CA ASN A 77 10.10 -2.87 -1.89
C ASN A 77 10.04 -1.34 -1.86
N VAL A 78 9.19 -0.76 -1.03
CA VAL A 78 9.01 0.71 -0.99
C VAL A 78 8.98 1.21 0.45
N ASP A 79 9.41 2.44 0.65
CA ASP A 79 9.37 3.13 1.95
C ASP A 79 8.14 4.02 2.10
N THR A 80 7.35 4.19 1.05
CA THR A 80 6.11 4.94 1.08
C THR A 80 5.14 4.31 2.08
N PRO A 81 4.52 5.07 2.98
CA PRO A 81 3.62 4.51 3.98
C PRO A 81 2.40 3.85 3.33
N LEU A 82 2.11 2.66 3.81
CA LEU A 82 1.04 1.80 3.33
C LEU A 82 -0.08 1.78 4.36
#